data_cd4f8a95605a5d17f12af56374fd86a5
#
_entry.id   cd4f8a95605a5d17f12af56374fd86a5
#
_cell.length_a   1.000
_cell.length_b   1.000
_cell.length_c   1.000
_cell.angle_alpha   90.00
_cell.angle_beta   90.00
_cell.angle_gamma   90.00
#
_symmetry.space_group_name_H-M   'P 1'
#
loop_
_entity.id
_entity.type
_entity.pdbx_description
1 polymer ?
#
loop_
_entity_poly.entity_id
_entity_poly.type
_entity_poly.pdbx_seq_one_letter_code
_entity_poly.pdbx_strand_id
1 'polypeptide(L)'
;MLVTLALTCGRVAIGADRAPTTAPTKFAAATTQPFPELGHAKRLVAQLADNDYERRETARMALMGLHRSDLPALREAVRQSRPLVPSQRALLREIVTHVFLSGELYLADPDGGGFLGVRWPGFDPEQRGVLGIWRGIAILERSPGFVSYRLLQNGDVVLSVTARGEHVAINTIGELQRAITSAKAGELVKMQVLRQGRIIPVDIHLDPRPFNLNNVGFEELQIQRENQADAYWERDFAPLVNETIS
;
A
#
# COMPACT_ATOMS: atom_id res chain seq x y z
N MET A 1 20.31 -16.10 -79.55
CA MET A 1 19.73 -16.98 -78.49
C MET A 1 19.18 -16.02 -77.42
N LEU A 2 17.90 -15.75 -77.46
CA LEU A 2 17.23 -14.95 -76.44
C LEU A 2 16.73 -15.89 -75.33
N VAL A 3 17.13 -15.60 -74.07
CA VAL A 3 16.59 -16.32 -72.88
C VAL A 3 15.62 -15.38 -72.20
N THR A 4 14.34 -15.72 -72.27
CA THR A 4 13.24 -15.00 -71.63
C THR A 4 13.15 -15.47 -70.17
N LEU A 5 13.35 -14.55 -69.21
CA LEU A 5 13.15 -14.79 -67.77
C LEU A 5 11.73 -14.36 -67.40
N ALA A 6 10.90 -15.34 -66.99
CA ALA A 6 9.55 -15.08 -66.45
C ALA A 6 9.63 -14.74 -65.00
N LEU A 7 9.20 -13.54 -64.61
CA LEU A 7 9.00 -13.10 -63.21
C LEU A 7 7.62 -13.61 -62.72
N THR A 8 7.63 -14.55 -61.79
CA THR A 8 6.42 -14.91 -61.04
C THR A 8 6.27 -14.03 -59.84
N CYS A 9 5.21 -13.20 -59.88
CA CYS A 9 4.84 -12.31 -58.80
C CYS A 9 4.09 -13.10 -57.70
N GLY A 10 4.78 -13.45 -56.63
CA GLY A 10 4.16 -14.07 -55.47
C GLY A 10 3.47 -13.02 -54.59
N ARG A 11 2.15 -13.10 -54.47
CA ARG A 11 1.37 -12.31 -53.50
C ARG A 11 1.68 -12.80 -52.08
N VAL A 12 2.36 -11.97 -51.30
CA VAL A 12 2.48 -12.15 -49.85
C VAL A 12 1.17 -11.65 -49.21
N ALA A 13 0.38 -12.56 -48.67
CA ALA A 13 -0.76 -12.22 -47.85
C ALA A 13 -0.24 -11.68 -46.51
N ILE A 14 -0.43 -10.40 -46.24
CA ILE A 14 -0.17 -9.81 -44.93
C ILE A 14 -1.30 -10.27 -44.03
N GLY A 15 -1.01 -11.28 -43.20
CA GLY A 15 -1.86 -11.70 -42.08
C GLY A 15 -1.91 -10.54 -41.06
N ALA A 16 -3.11 -10.00 -40.87
CA ALA A 16 -3.36 -9.03 -39.79
C ALA A 16 -3.20 -9.77 -38.46
N ASP A 17 -2.04 -9.60 -37.83
CA ASP A 17 -1.78 -10.06 -36.50
C ASP A 17 -2.70 -9.27 -35.55
N ARG A 18 -3.75 -9.95 -35.08
CA ARG A 18 -4.61 -9.46 -34.00
C ARG A 18 -3.76 -9.37 -32.75
N ALA A 19 -3.48 -8.15 -32.29
CA ALA A 19 -2.93 -7.89 -30.98
C ALA A 19 -3.77 -8.66 -29.93
N PRO A 20 -3.14 -9.39 -29.00
CA PRO A 20 -3.86 -10.04 -27.93
C PRO A 20 -4.49 -8.96 -27.03
N THR A 21 -5.81 -8.91 -27.02
CA THR A 21 -6.59 -8.14 -26.05
C THR A 21 -6.38 -8.81 -24.70
N THR A 22 -5.34 -8.42 -23.97
CA THR A 22 -5.16 -8.81 -22.58
C THR A 22 -6.25 -8.13 -21.76
N ALA A 23 -7.25 -8.92 -21.38
CA ALA A 23 -8.23 -8.51 -20.38
C ALA A 23 -7.46 -8.12 -19.09
N PRO A 24 -7.91 -7.06 -18.37
CA PRO A 24 -7.24 -6.68 -17.13
C PRO A 24 -7.24 -7.87 -16.16
N THR A 25 -6.06 -8.35 -15.82
CA THR A 25 -5.88 -9.43 -14.85
C THR A 25 -6.40 -8.91 -13.51
N LYS A 26 -7.50 -9.47 -13.03
CA LYS A 26 -7.97 -9.28 -11.67
C LYS A 26 -6.89 -9.84 -10.73
N PHE A 27 -6.07 -8.96 -10.18
CA PHE A 27 -5.17 -9.36 -9.11
C PHE A 27 -6.04 -9.82 -7.94
N ALA A 28 -5.76 -11.03 -7.44
CA ALA A 28 -6.41 -11.53 -6.23
C ALA A 28 -6.07 -10.55 -5.10
N ALA A 29 -7.08 -9.88 -4.59
CA ALA A 29 -6.94 -9.03 -3.42
C ALA A 29 -6.32 -9.86 -2.29
N ALA A 30 -5.40 -9.25 -1.54
CA ALA A 30 -4.89 -9.78 -0.30
C ALA A 30 -6.05 -10.38 0.51
N THR A 31 -5.83 -11.54 1.09
CA THR A 31 -6.81 -12.37 1.79
C THR A 31 -7.82 -11.52 2.57
N THR A 32 -9.02 -11.41 2.02
CA THR A 32 -10.11 -10.62 2.58
C THR A 32 -10.57 -11.30 3.85
N GLN A 33 -10.29 -10.70 5.00
CA GLN A 33 -10.95 -11.13 6.23
C GLN A 33 -12.41 -10.66 6.16
N PRO A 34 -13.38 -11.52 6.50
CA PRO A 34 -14.77 -11.09 6.55
C PRO A 34 -14.90 -9.95 7.56
N PHE A 35 -15.80 -8.99 7.27
CA PHE A 35 -16.10 -7.90 8.21
C PHE A 35 -16.44 -8.50 9.57
N PRO A 36 -15.78 -8.07 10.64
CA PRO A 36 -16.06 -8.57 11.98
C PRO A 36 -17.52 -8.25 12.33
N GLU A 37 -18.19 -9.14 13.06
CA GLU A 37 -19.53 -8.86 13.60
C GLU A 37 -19.58 -7.45 14.19
N LEU A 38 -20.69 -6.75 14.04
CA LEU A 38 -20.84 -5.34 14.47
C LEU A 38 -20.36 -5.13 15.92
N GLY A 39 -20.64 -6.09 16.82
CA GLY A 39 -20.16 -6.06 18.21
C GLY A 39 -18.64 -6.10 18.33
N HIS A 40 -17.95 -6.83 17.45
CA HIS A 40 -16.50 -6.87 17.42
C HIS A 40 -15.93 -5.57 16.85
N ALA A 41 -16.50 -5.04 15.76
CA ALA A 41 -16.10 -3.75 15.21
C ALA A 41 -16.22 -2.60 16.22
N LYS A 42 -17.31 -2.59 17.01
CA LYS A 42 -17.49 -1.63 18.12
C LYS A 42 -16.39 -1.76 19.18
N ARG A 43 -16.02 -2.99 19.57
CA ARG A 43 -14.90 -3.20 20.52
C ARG A 43 -13.58 -2.67 19.96
N LEU A 44 -13.29 -2.92 18.67
CA LEU A 44 -12.09 -2.39 18.02
C LEU A 44 -12.09 -0.85 18.01
N VAL A 45 -13.22 -0.22 17.67
CA VAL A 45 -13.36 1.25 17.72
C VAL A 45 -13.13 1.76 19.15
N ALA A 46 -13.69 1.10 20.17
CA ALA A 46 -13.44 1.49 21.57
C ALA A 46 -11.96 1.34 21.97
N GLN A 47 -11.30 0.28 21.53
CA GLN A 47 -9.87 0.03 21.83
C GLN A 47 -8.94 1.08 21.19
N LEU A 48 -9.36 1.84 20.20
CA LEU A 48 -8.57 2.97 19.69
C LEU A 48 -8.32 4.07 20.74
N ALA A 49 -9.07 4.10 21.85
CA ALA A 49 -8.86 4.99 22.98
C ALA A 49 -8.11 4.33 24.16
N ASP A 50 -7.71 3.07 24.03
CA ASP A 50 -7.05 2.36 25.14
C ASP A 50 -5.73 3.08 25.52
N ASN A 51 -5.40 3.11 26.80
CA ASN A 51 -4.14 3.67 27.28
C ASN A 51 -2.95 2.79 26.92
N ASP A 52 -3.17 1.49 26.72
CA ASP A 52 -2.16 0.56 26.26
C ASP A 52 -1.89 0.75 24.75
N TYR A 53 -0.63 1.07 24.44
CA TYR A 53 -0.19 1.26 23.05
C TYR A 53 -0.40 0.00 22.18
N GLU A 54 -0.09 -1.19 22.72
CA GLU A 54 -0.18 -2.44 21.96
C GLU A 54 -1.64 -2.78 21.61
N ARG A 55 -2.57 -2.52 22.53
CA ARG A 55 -4.00 -2.70 22.28
C ARG A 55 -4.53 -1.73 21.24
N ARG A 56 -4.13 -0.46 21.34
CA ARG A 56 -4.51 0.54 20.30
C ARG A 56 -3.99 0.15 18.95
N GLU A 57 -2.72 -0.26 18.85
CA GLU A 57 -2.09 -0.62 17.60
C GLU A 57 -2.70 -1.89 17.00
N THR A 58 -3.00 -2.89 17.83
CA THR A 58 -3.71 -4.10 17.41
C THR A 58 -5.08 -3.76 16.83
N ALA A 59 -5.84 -2.89 17.48
CA ALA A 59 -7.15 -2.46 16.99
C ALA A 59 -7.03 -1.65 15.69
N ARG A 60 -6.05 -0.75 15.59
CA ARG A 60 -5.74 0.01 14.38
C ARG A 60 -5.42 -0.93 13.21
N MET A 61 -4.49 -1.87 13.39
CA MET A 61 -4.11 -2.83 12.37
C MET A 61 -5.27 -3.72 11.91
N ALA A 62 -6.12 -4.14 12.85
CA ALA A 62 -7.30 -4.93 12.55
C ALA A 62 -8.31 -4.14 11.69
N LEU A 63 -8.60 -2.89 12.06
CA LEU A 63 -9.51 -2.02 11.30
C LEU A 63 -8.92 -1.61 9.94
N MET A 64 -7.62 -1.39 9.84
CA MET A 64 -6.95 -1.14 8.54
C MET A 64 -6.92 -2.35 7.61
N GLY A 65 -7.14 -3.56 8.15
CA GLY A 65 -7.28 -4.77 7.36
C GLY A 65 -8.66 -4.97 6.73
N LEU A 66 -9.60 -4.07 6.96
CA LEU A 66 -10.93 -4.11 6.37
C LEU A 66 -10.88 -3.84 4.86
N HIS A 67 -11.90 -4.33 4.17
CA HIS A 67 -12.08 -4.04 2.75
C HIS A 67 -12.89 -2.75 2.56
N ARG A 68 -12.73 -2.07 1.43
CA ARG A 68 -13.51 -0.85 1.11
C ARG A 68 -15.02 -1.07 1.18
N SER A 69 -15.50 -2.27 0.80
CA SER A 69 -16.91 -2.67 0.92
C SER A 69 -17.41 -2.71 2.36
N ASP A 70 -16.51 -2.75 3.35
CA ASP A 70 -16.86 -2.83 4.77
C ASP A 70 -17.02 -1.43 5.42
N LEU A 71 -16.64 -0.36 4.71
CA LEU A 71 -16.76 1.01 5.22
C LEU A 71 -18.16 1.40 5.69
N PRO A 72 -19.28 1.00 5.02
CA PRO A 72 -20.64 1.27 5.53
C PRO A 72 -20.90 0.62 6.89
N ALA A 73 -20.40 -0.61 7.10
CA ALA A 73 -20.55 -1.31 8.37
C ALA A 73 -19.65 -0.71 9.47
N LEU A 74 -18.43 -0.29 9.11
CA LEU A 74 -17.56 0.47 10.02
C LEU A 74 -18.21 1.79 10.42
N ARG A 75 -18.85 2.52 9.49
CA ARG A 75 -19.59 3.75 9.78
C ARG A 75 -20.68 3.50 10.82
N GLU A 76 -21.42 2.40 10.70
CA GLU A 76 -22.45 2.03 11.68
C GLU A 76 -21.83 1.71 13.05
N ALA A 77 -20.72 0.98 13.10
CA ALA A 77 -19.98 0.72 14.34
C ALA A 77 -19.53 2.01 15.03
N VAL A 78 -19.01 2.97 14.27
CA VAL A 78 -18.60 4.30 14.74
C VAL A 78 -19.81 5.06 15.29
N ARG A 79 -20.93 5.09 14.57
CA ARG A 79 -22.18 5.75 15.00
C ARG A 79 -22.65 5.25 16.36
N GLN A 80 -22.56 3.92 16.59
CA GLN A 80 -22.96 3.28 17.84
C GLN A 80 -21.91 3.38 18.96
N SER A 81 -20.70 3.80 18.67
CA SER A 81 -19.60 3.91 19.65
C SER A 81 -19.43 5.34 20.20
N ARG A 82 -20.28 6.27 19.78
CA ARG A 82 -20.23 7.67 20.24
C ARG A 82 -20.59 7.84 21.71
N PRO A 83 -20.01 8.84 22.41
CA PRO A 83 -19.09 9.86 21.92
C PRO A 83 -17.65 9.34 21.76
N LEU A 84 -16.92 9.90 20.79
CA LEU A 84 -15.52 9.53 20.53
C LEU A 84 -14.56 10.58 21.07
N VAL A 85 -13.46 10.15 21.67
CA VAL A 85 -12.39 11.06 22.12
C VAL A 85 -11.54 11.54 20.92
N PRO A 86 -10.83 12.70 21.02
CA PRO A 86 -10.07 13.26 19.91
C PRO A 86 -9.05 12.30 19.28
N SER A 87 -8.36 11.49 20.10
CA SER A 87 -7.40 10.49 19.62
C SER A 87 -8.05 9.40 18.78
N GLN A 88 -9.24 8.93 19.15
CA GLN A 88 -10.02 7.98 18.34
C GLN A 88 -10.40 8.57 16.98
N ARG A 89 -10.82 9.86 16.95
CA ARG A 89 -11.19 10.52 15.70
C ARG A 89 -10.03 10.60 14.74
N ALA A 90 -8.83 10.97 15.24
CA ALA A 90 -7.62 11.04 14.44
C ALA A 90 -7.25 9.67 13.84
N LEU A 91 -7.25 8.60 14.66
CA LEU A 91 -6.97 7.24 14.20
C LEU A 91 -8.05 6.73 13.23
N LEU A 92 -9.32 7.05 13.47
CA LEU A 92 -10.40 6.66 12.56
C LEU A 92 -10.26 7.33 11.20
N ARG A 93 -9.85 8.61 11.13
CA ARG A 93 -9.57 9.27 9.84
C ARG A 93 -8.47 8.54 9.10
N GLU A 94 -7.36 8.24 9.76
CA GLU A 94 -6.26 7.46 9.19
C GLU A 94 -6.72 6.09 8.65
N ILE A 95 -7.50 5.35 9.47
CA ILE A 95 -8.03 4.03 9.11
C ILE A 95 -8.96 4.12 7.90
N VAL A 96 -9.93 5.03 7.93
CA VAL A 96 -10.92 5.19 6.85
C VAL A 96 -10.25 5.60 5.56
N THR A 97 -9.30 6.54 5.60
CA THR A 97 -8.49 6.95 4.45
C THR A 97 -7.77 5.74 3.85
N HIS A 98 -7.06 4.97 4.67
CA HIS A 98 -6.33 3.79 4.21
C HIS A 98 -7.27 2.75 3.59
N VAL A 99 -8.35 2.37 4.28
CA VAL A 99 -9.31 1.36 3.81
C VAL A 99 -9.99 1.81 2.51
N PHE A 100 -10.36 3.09 2.41
CA PHE A 100 -10.95 3.65 1.20
C PHE A 100 -10.00 3.54 0.00
N LEU A 101 -8.74 3.89 0.17
CA LEU A 101 -7.72 3.86 -0.87
C LEU A 101 -7.22 2.46 -1.20
N SER A 102 -7.22 1.52 -0.25
CA SER A 102 -6.86 0.11 -0.49
C SER A 102 -7.84 -0.59 -1.44
N GLY A 103 -9.10 -0.16 -1.47
CA GLY A 103 -10.11 -0.67 -2.41
C GLY A 103 -10.15 0.04 -3.75
N GLU A 104 -9.34 1.08 -3.94
CA GLU A 104 -9.31 1.82 -5.20
C GLU A 104 -8.58 1.01 -6.27
N LEU A 105 -9.25 0.84 -7.42
CA LEU A 105 -8.64 0.23 -8.59
C LEU A 105 -7.81 1.27 -9.32
N TYR A 106 -6.50 1.25 -9.12
CA TYR A 106 -5.57 1.98 -9.98
C TYR A 106 -5.05 1.07 -11.09
N LEU A 107 -4.64 1.68 -12.19
CA LEU A 107 -4.02 0.95 -13.28
C LEU A 107 -2.64 0.48 -12.80
N ALA A 108 -2.46 -0.83 -12.69
CA ALA A 108 -1.18 -1.43 -12.34
C ALA A 108 -0.25 -1.50 -13.55
N ASP A 109 1.04 -1.30 -13.32
CA ASP A 109 2.07 -1.53 -14.33
C ASP A 109 2.19 -3.05 -14.56
N PRO A 110 1.85 -3.58 -15.75
CA PRO A 110 1.87 -5.02 -16.02
C PRO A 110 3.29 -5.62 -15.93
N ASP A 111 4.30 -4.81 -16.22
CA ASP A 111 5.72 -5.20 -16.15
C ASP A 111 6.36 -4.73 -14.84
N GLY A 112 5.60 -4.06 -13.99
CA GLY A 112 6.05 -3.56 -12.70
C GLY A 112 6.29 -4.69 -11.70
N GLY A 113 7.42 -4.61 -10.98
CA GLY A 113 7.66 -5.43 -9.81
C GLY A 113 6.74 -5.07 -8.65
N GLY A 114 6.99 -5.68 -7.50
CA GLY A 114 6.29 -5.35 -6.27
C GLY A 114 6.50 -3.89 -5.86
N PHE A 115 5.56 -3.38 -5.08
CA PHE A 115 5.54 -1.99 -4.61
C PHE A 115 5.19 -1.92 -3.12
N LEU A 116 5.86 -1.03 -2.39
CA LEU A 116 5.62 -0.83 -0.95
C LEU A 116 4.80 0.42 -0.62
N GLY A 117 4.78 1.42 -1.49
CA GLY A 117 4.13 2.69 -1.19
C GLY A 117 4.78 3.45 -0.03
N VAL A 118 6.11 3.46 0.04
CA VAL A 118 6.87 4.21 1.04
C VAL A 118 7.79 5.23 0.39
N ARG A 119 8.04 6.33 1.11
CA ARG A 119 9.06 7.30 0.77
C ARG A 119 10.22 7.18 1.74
N TRP A 120 11.43 7.23 1.23
CA TRP A 120 12.67 7.26 1.98
C TRP A 120 13.38 8.59 1.77
N PRO A 121 14.15 9.05 2.75
CA PRO A 121 14.96 10.24 2.56
C PRO A 121 16.03 9.97 1.48
N GLY A 122 16.18 10.91 0.58
CA GLY A 122 17.29 10.92 -0.37
C GLY A 122 18.61 11.27 0.34
N PHE A 123 19.01 10.44 1.31
CA PHE A 123 20.21 10.73 2.09
C PHE A 123 21.49 10.38 1.34
N ASP A 124 22.41 11.33 1.37
CA ASP A 124 23.83 11.06 1.23
C ASP A 124 24.30 10.09 2.34
N PRO A 125 25.11 9.08 2.03
CA PRO A 125 25.71 8.18 3.03
C PRO A 125 26.37 8.89 4.22
N GLU A 126 26.91 10.07 4.02
CA GLU A 126 27.54 10.88 5.05
C GLU A 126 26.53 11.42 6.10
N GLN A 127 25.29 11.66 5.72
CA GLN A 127 24.25 12.15 6.63
C GLN A 127 23.71 11.06 7.56
N ARG A 128 23.91 9.79 7.24
CA ARG A 128 23.48 8.66 8.08
C ARG A 128 24.18 8.64 9.43
N GLY A 129 25.49 8.89 9.45
CA GLY A 129 26.27 8.96 10.69
C GLY A 129 25.79 10.04 11.64
N VAL A 130 25.37 11.20 11.11
CA VAL A 130 24.83 12.32 11.88
C VAL A 130 23.49 11.95 12.54
N LEU A 131 22.68 11.11 11.87
CA LEU A 131 21.39 10.64 12.40
C LEU A 131 21.50 9.36 13.24
N GLY A 132 22.73 8.83 13.47
CA GLY A 132 22.94 7.60 14.21
C GLY A 132 22.47 6.33 13.48
N ILE A 133 22.16 6.40 12.19
CA ILE A 133 21.71 5.28 11.37
C ILE A 133 22.89 4.71 10.58
N TRP A 134 23.58 3.75 11.15
CA TRP A 134 24.77 3.13 10.53
C TRP A 134 24.42 2.03 9.51
N ARG A 135 23.23 1.45 9.61
CA ARG A 135 22.73 0.38 8.71
C ARG A 135 21.24 0.56 8.46
N GLY A 136 20.82 0.12 7.29
CA GLY A 136 19.41 0.14 6.93
C GLY A 136 18.96 1.44 6.27
N ILE A 137 17.69 1.45 5.87
CA ILE A 137 17.03 2.59 5.24
C ILE A 137 15.81 2.97 6.08
N ALA A 138 15.78 4.21 6.55
CA ALA A 138 14.64 4.73 7.30
C ALA A 138 13.45 4.96 6.38
N ILE A 139 12.25 4.64 6.86
CA ILE A 139 10.98 4.99 6.22
C ILE A 139 10.60 6.38 6.69
N LEU A 140 10.61 7.35 5.77
CA LEU A 140 10.21 8.72 6.06
C LEU A 140 8.70 8.85 6.14
N GLU A 141 8.03 8.28 5.15
CA GLU A 141 6.58 8.38 5.01
C GLU A 141 6.02 7.14 4.34
N ARG A 142 4.79 6.78 4.73
CA ARG A 142 4.01 5.69 4.13
C ARG A 142 2.80 6.28 3.44
N SER A 143 2.49 5.75 2.27
CA SER A 143 1.35 6.23 1.49
C SER A 143 0.09 5.43 1.83
N PRO A 144 -1.02 6.09 2.21
CA PRO A 144 -2.28 5.42 2.48
C PRO A 144 -2.75 4.59 1.28
N GLY A 145 -3.43 3.48 1.57
CA GLY A 145 -3.93 2.57 0.55
C GLY A 145 -2.93 1.52 0.07
N PHE A 146 -1.68 1.55 0.52
CA PHE A 146 -0.70 0.50 0.28
C PHE A 146 -0.44 -0.31 1.56
N VAL A 147 -0.06 -1.59 1.40
CA VAL A 147 0.11 -2.53 2.52
C VAL A 147 1.09 -2.05 3.58
N SER A 148 2.13 -1.33 3.19
CA SER A 148 3.11 -0.75 4.12
C SER A 148 2.47 0.21 5.13
N TYR A 149 1.44 0.94 4.75
CA TYR A 149 0.76 1.89 5.63
C TYR A 149 0.18 1.23 6.88
N ARG A 150 -0.31 0.00 6.72
CA ARG A 150 -0.83 -0.81 7.81
C ARG A 150 0.28 -1.42 8.67
N LEU A 151 1.34 -1.97 8.06
CA LEU A 151 2.29 -2.87 8.71
C LEU A 151 3.57 -2.18 9.18
N LEU A 152 3.97 -1.08 8.52
CA LEU A 152 5.15 -0.31 8.85
C LEU A 152 4.79 0.99 9.58
N GLN A 153 5.80 1.65 10.14
CA GLN A 153 5.65 2.95 10.80
C GLN A 153 6.67 3.95 10.22
N ASN A 154 6.32 5.24 10.25
CA ASN A 154 7.31 6.28 9.96
C ASN A 154 8.42 6.21 11.01
N GLY A 155 9.65 6.26 10.56
CA GLY A 155 10.83 6.07 11.41
C GLY A 155 11.31 4.62 11.55
N ASP A 156 10.59 3.61 11.04
CA ASP A 156 11.12 2.25 10.91
C ASP A 156 12.38 2.26 10.05
N VAL A 157 13.39 1.49 10.44
CA VAL A 157 14.61 1.31 9.64
C VAL A 157 14.63 -0.10 9.09
N VAL A 158 14.56 -0.24 7.77
CA VAL A 158 14.63 -1.54 7.08
C VAL A 158 16.07 -2.03 7.10
N LEU A 159 16.35 -3.12 7.80
CA LEU A 159 17.68 -3.71 7.97
C LEU A 159 17.97 -4.81 6.96
N SER A 160 16.97 -5.62 6.64
CA SER A 160 17.09 -6.70 5.65
C SER A 160 15.75 -7.02 5.01
N VAL A 161 15.83 -7.59 3.82
CA VAL A 161 14.68 -8.07 3.03
C VAL A 161 14.98 -9.48 2.56
N THR A 162 14.04 -10.39 2.73
CA THR A 162 14.07 -11.73 2.13
C THR A 162 12.93 -11.83 1.14
N ALA A 163 13.26 -11.94 -0.14
CA ALA A 163 12.33 -12.08 -1.24
C ALA A 163 12.72 -13.29 -2.06
N ARG A 164 11.77 -14.15 -2.43
CA ARG A 164 12.00 -15.33 -3.28
C ARG A 164 13.10 -16.29 -2.76
N GLY A 165 13.28 -16.32 -1.44
CA GLY A 165 14.32 -17.13 -0.79
C GLY A 165 15.70 -16.47 -0.72
N GLU A 166 15.91 -15.34 -1.37
CA GLU A 166 17.13 -14.55 -1.30
C GLU A 166 17.08 -13.56 -0.13
N HIS A 167 18.09 -13.60 0.74
CA HIS A 167 18.23 -12.67 1.86
C HIS A 167 19.23 -11.56 1.51
N VAL A 168 18.77 -10.31 1.57
CA VAL A 168 19.59 -9.13 1.26
C VAL A 168 19.65 -8.22 2.49
N ALA A 169 20.87 -7.95 2.99
CA ALA A 169 21.09 -6.90 3.98
C ALA A 169 20.98 -5.54 3.27
N ILE A 170 20.21 -4.63 3.86
CA ILE A 170 19.92 -3.33 3.26
C ILE A 170 20.83 -2.26 3.84
N ASN A 171 21.68 -1.69 3.00
CA ASN A 171 22.55 -0.59 3.33
C ASN A 171 22.35 0.63 2.41
N THR A 172 21.75 0.42 1.24
CA THR A 172 21.49 1.46 0.24
C THR A 172 20.05 1.42 -0.22
N ILE A 173 19.55 2.56 -0.71
CA ILE A 173 18.21 2.66 -1.32
C ILE A 173 18.12 1.74 -2.54
N GLY A 174 19.19 1.65 -3.33
CA GLY A 174 19.23 0.80 -4.52
C GLY A 174 19.12 -0.70 -4.19
N GLU A 175 19.67 -1.16 -3.07
CA GLU A 175 19.48 -2.55 -2.60
C GLU A 175 18.03 -2.80 -2.21
N LEU A 176 17.43 -1.89 -1.44
CA LEU A 176 16.02 -2.00 -1.06
C LEU A 176 15.11 -1.99 -2.28
N GLN A 177 15.30 -1.05 -3.20
CA GLN A 177 14.51 -0.98 -4.43
C GLN A 177 14.63 -2.25 -5.25
N ARG A 178 15.84 -2.76 -5.46
CA ARG A 178 16.04 -4.02 -6.21
C ARG A 178 15.38 -5.21 -5.53
N ALA A 179 15.52 -5.34 -4.20
CA ALA A 179 14.90 -6.42 -3.46
C ALA A 179 13.36 -6.41 -3.58
N ILE A 180 12.74 -5.22 -3.54
CA ILE A 180 11.29 -5.07 -3.69
C ILE A 180 10.84 -5.28 -5.14
N THR A 181 11.51 -4.67 -6.11
CA THR A 181 11.11 -4.76 -7.53
C THR A 181 11.44 -6.11 -8.17
N SER A 182 12.38 -6.89 -7.60
CA SER A 182 12.63 -8.27 -8.05
C SER A 182 11.50 -9.23 -7.70
N ALA A 183 10.74 -8.94 -6.64
CA ALA A 183 9.54 -9.67 -6.29
C ALA A 183 8.35 -9.14 -7.10
N LYS A 184 7.33 -9.99 -7.32
CA LYS A 184 6.10 -9.62 -8.02
C LYS A 184 5.06 -9.07 -7.05
N ALA A 185 4.08 -8.37 -7.61
CA ALA A 185 2.87 -8.01 -6.86
C ALA A 185 2.21 -9.28 -6.27
N GLY A 186 1.79 -9.21 -5.02
CA GLY A 186 1.23 -10.33 -4.26
C GLY A 186 2.25 -11.29 -3.67
N GLU A 187 3.53 -11.25 -4.07
CA GLU A 187 4.56 -12.09 -3.44
C GLU A 187 4.84 -11.65 -2.00
N LEU A 188 5.06 -12.64 -1.14
CA LEU A 188 5.44 -12.42 0.26
C LEU A 188 6.91 -12.02 0.35
N VAL A 189 7.16 -10.88 0.96
CA VAL A 189 8.48 -10.39 1.34
C VAL A 189 8.57 -10.35 2.86
N LYS A 190 9.64 -10.91 3.40
CA LYS A 190 9.94 -10.86 4.84
C LYS A 190 10.98 -9.78 5.09
N MET A 191 10.68 -8.86 5.99
CA MET A 191 11.55 -7.76 6.34
C MET A 191 11.96 -7.85 7.81
N GLN A 192 13.18 -7.44 8.12
CA GLN A 192 13.56 -7.10 9.49
C GLN A 192 13.64 -5.58 9.58
N VAL A 193 12.87 -5.01 10.49
CA VAL A 193 12.85 -3.58 10.73
C VAL A 193 13.25 -3.26 12.16
N LEU A 194 14.03 -2.20 12.33
CA LEU A 194 14.31 -1.63 13.63
C LEU A 194 13.23 -0.59 13.94
N ARG A 195 12.43 -0.87 14.97
CA ARG A 195 11.35 -0.01 15.47
C ARG A 195 11.57 0.25 16.95
N GLN A 196 11.71 1.51 17.34
CA GLN A 196 11.91 1.90 18.76
C GLN A 196 13.03 1.10 19.47
N GLY A 197 14.16 0.87 18.77
CA GLY A 197 15.30 0.13 19.29
C GLY A 197 15.16 -1.40 19.30
N ARG A 198 14.05 -1.96 18.80
CA ARG A 198 13.82 -3.40 18.69
C ARG A 198 13.76 -3.85 17.23
N ILE A 199 14.38 -4.98 16.94
CA ILE A 199 14.27 -5.63 15.63
C ILE A 199 13.00 -6.48 15.63
N ILE A 200 12.09 -6.17 14.72
CA ILE A 200 10.83 -6.90 14.52
C ILE A 200 10.75 -7.46 13.11
N PRO A 201 10.28 -8.72 12.97
CA PRO A 201 9.95 -9.28 11.67
C PRO A 201 8.63 -8.69 11.18
N VAL A 202 8.57 -8.36 9.89
CA VAL A 202 7.36 -7.89 9.22
C VAL A 202 7.21 -8.65 7.91
N ASP A 203 6.09 -9.35 7.78
CA ASP A 203 5.73 -10.11 6.58
C ASP A 203 4.76 -9.27 5.74
N ILE A 204 5.14 -8.98 4.50
CA ILE A 204 4.41 -8.06 3.60
C ILE A 204 4.14 -8.74 2.27
N HIS A 205 2.88 -8.83 1.86
CA HIS A 205 2.52 -9.11 0.49
C HIS A 205 2.56 -7.80 -0.30
N LEU A 206 3.45 -7.74 -1.30
CA LEU A 206 3.67 -6.51 -2.05
C LEU A 206 2.44 -6.10 -2.88
N ASP A 207 2.17 -4.82 -2.90
CA ASP A 207 1.17 -4.25 -3.80
C ASP A 207 1.66 -4.23 -5.26
N PRO A 208 0.77 -4.20 -6.25
CA PRO A 208 1.14 -3.91 -7.62
C PRO A 208 1.63 -2.47 -7.75
N ARG A 209 2.67 -2.27 -8.56
CA ARG A 209 3.17 -0.93 -8.84
C ARG A 209 2.15 -0.15 -9.66
N PRO A 210 1.80 1.09 -9.28
CA PRO A 210 0.94 1.92 -10.11
C PRO A 210 1.56 2.21 -11.48
N PHE A 211 0.74 2.12 -12.53
CA PHE A 211 1.14 2.50 -13.89
C PHE A 211 1.39 4.03 -13.97
N ASN A 212 2.29 4.46 -14.83
CA ASN A 212 2.66 5.87 -15.02
C ASN A 212 3.35 6.58 -13.86
N LEU A 213 3.86 5.87 -12.85
CA LEU A 213 4.70 6.50 -11.82
C LEU A 213 5.91 7.26 -12.40
N ASN A 214 6.33 6.92 -13.61
CA ASN A 214 7.45 7.61 -14.28
C ASN A 214 7.01 8.90 -15.01
N ASN A 215 5.72 9.05 -15.33
CA ASN A 215 5.15 10.16 -16.10
C ASN A 215 4.39 11.17 -15.24
N VAL A 216 3.69 10.65 -14.23
CA VAL A 216 3.03 11.46 -13.18
C VAL A 216 3.78 11.15 -11.91
N GLY A 217 4.41 12.12 -11.29
CA GLY A 217 5.18 11.90 -10.07
C GLY A 217 4.34 11.17 -9.02
N PHE A 218 4.97 10.30 -8.22
CA PHE A 218 4.27 9.57 -7.16
C PHE A 218 3.50 10.51 -6.22
N GLU A 219 4.05 11.70 -5.96
CA GLU A 219 3.41 12.72 -5.12
C GLU A 219 2.10 13.22 -5.72
N GLU A 220 2.03 13.48 -7.00
CA GLU A 220 0.80 13.95 -7.66
C GLU A 220 -0.29 12.88 -7.62
N LEU A 221 0.06 11.62 -7.92
CA LEU A 221 -0.87 10.50 -7.78
C LEU A 221 -1.38 10.40 -6.32
N GLN A 222 -0.49 10.54 -5.36
CA GLN A 222 -0.84 10.44 -3.94
C GLN A 222 -1.78 11.58 -3.52
N ILE A 223 -1.50 12.81 -3.93
CA ILE A 223 -2.36 13.97 -3.65
C ILE A 223 -3.77 13.75 -4.23
N GLN A 224 -3.87 13.27 -5.47
CA GLN A 224 -5.18 12.99 -6.08
C GLN A 224 -5.97 11.94 -5.31
N ARG A 225 -5.31 10.87 -4.87
CA ARG A 225 -5.92 9.79 -4.08
C ARG A 225 -6.36 10.29 -2.71
N GLU A 226 -5.52 11.04 -2.02
CA GLU A 226 -5.84 11.60 -0.70
C GLU A 226 -7.01 12.59 -0.76
N ASN A 227 -7.09 13.42 -1.79
CA ASN A 227 -8.23 14.31 -2.00
C ASN A 227 -9.56 13.53 -2.14
N GLN A 228 -9.55 12.37 -2.80
CA GLN A 228 -10.72 11.51 -2.92
C GLN A 228 -11.11 10.90 -1.56
N ALA A 229 -10.12 10.45 -0.79
CA ALA A 229 -10.35 9.89 0.53
C ALA A 229 -10.86 10.96 1.52
N ASP A 230 -10.33 12.17 1.44
CA ASP A 230 -10.80 13.30 2.24
C ASP A 230 -12.24 13.66 1.90
N ALA A 231 -12.60 13.73 0.62
CA ALA A 231 -13.99 13.97 0.21
C ALA A 231 -14.93 12.88 0.73
N TYR A 232 -14.49 11.62 0.74
CA TYR A 232 -15.25 10.51 1.31
C TYR A 232 -15.39 10.66 2.84
N TRP A 233 -14.30 10.99 3.55
CA TRP A 233 -14.32 11.22 4.99
C TRP A 233 -15.30 12.35 5.38
N GLU A 234 -15.19 13.50 4.74
CA GLU A 234 -16.02 14.68 5.04
C GLU A 234 -17.51 14.41 4.83
N ARG A 235 -17.85 13.60 3.82
CA ARG A 235 -19.24 13.25 3.53
C ARG A 235 -19.81 12.19 4.46
N ASP A 236 -19.05 11.12 4.76
CA ASP A 236 -19.60 9.90 5.36
C ASP A 236 -19.24 9.70 6.84
N PHE A 237 -18.13 10.26 7.33
CA PHE A 237 -17.64 10.06 8.69
C PHE A 237 -17.54 11.33 9.53
N ALA A 238 -17.10 12.44 8.97
CA ALA A 238 -16.91 13.70 9.71
C ALA A 238 -18.20 14.15 10.44
N PRO A 239 -19.41 14.05 9.86
CA PRO A 239 -20.64 14.39 10.59
C PRO A 239 -20.85 13.53 11.84
N LEU A 240 -20.48 12.25 11.79
CA LEU A 240 -20.64 11.33 12.91
C LEU A 240 -19.70 11.63 14.07
N VAL A 241 -18.47 12.08 13.78
CA VAL A 241 -17.43 12.26 14.80
C VAL A 241 -17.40 13.67 15.37
N ASN A 242 -18.02 14.66 14.69
CA ASN A 242 -18.07 16.06 15.09
C ASN A 242 -19.36 16.44 15.82
N GLU A 243 -20.42 15.63 15.75
CA GLU A 243 -21.63 15.90 16.50
C GLU A 243 -21.36 15.82 18.01
N THR A 244 -21.44 16.95 18.67
CA THR A 244 -21.54 17.02 20.14
C THR A 244 -22.94 16.53 20.51
N ILE A 245 -23.03 15.50 21.35
CA ILE A 245 -24.33 15.07 21.90
C ILE A 245 -24.83 16.22 22.78
N SER A 246 -25.87 16.90 22.29
CA SER A 246 -26.59 17.95 23.06
C SER A 246 -27.40 17.30 24.14
#